data_bb6f4f03f32036ac27d7f410a236c697
#
_entry.id   bb6f4f03f32036ac27d7f410a236c697
#
_cell.length_a   1.000
_cell.length_b   1.000
_cell.length_c   1.000
_cell.angle_alpha   90.00
_cell.angle_beta   90.00
_cell.angle_gamma   90.00
#
_symmetry.space_group_name_H-M   'P 1'
#
loop_
_entity.id
_entity.type
_entity.pdbx_description
1 polymer ?
#
loop_
_entity_poly.entity_id
_entity_poly.type
_entity_poly.pdbx_seq_one_letter_code
_entity_poly.pdbx_strand_id
1 'polypeptide(L)'
;MKKAFLLILLSLSLIVCGCGGTTPSTNTEKPTRVAVLFSSLAEIWLEAGGEIAITVGETVERGFADADTPLVDSGAGKTINMELLLSLNPDLVICSADIAAQAEAAELLREAGIETLMLHVETFDDYIAALADMTDITGNTDALQNALAMKSRIDDLLSSERVSALASTRILFIRAGSTAASTKAKGSADHFAADMLRQIGCVNLADNAPLSLDNIGMEAILASDPDHIFFSMMGDEAAARSNIETLLKSETWQALTAVREGRVTVLDKSLFHFKPCGRWEQAYLALVDCLLK
;
A
#
# COMPACT_ATOMS: atom_id res chain seq x y z
N MET A 1 -96.80 -16.13 -9.67
CA MET A 1 -95.68 -15.78 -10.49
C MET A 1 -94.62 -15.10 -9.58
N LYS A 2 -93.68 -15.84 -9.01
CA LYS A 2 -92.44 -15.30 -8.35
C LYS A 2 -91.34 -16.27 -8.61
N LYS A 3 -90.34 -15.89 -9.42
CA LYS A 3 -89.18 -16.65 -9.76
C LYS A 3 -88.17 -16.53 -8.60
N ALA A 4 -87.86 -17.64 -7.98
CA ALA A 4 -86.73 -17.72 -7.01
C ALA A 4 -85.44 -17.83 -7.78
N PHE A 5 -84.47 -16.98 -7.46
CA PHE A 5 -83.14 -16.96 -8.01
C PHE A 5 -82.26 -17.66 -7.00
N LEU A 6 -81.73 -18.83 -7.39
CA LEU A 6 -80.81 -19.66 -6.60
C LEU A 6 -79.41 -19.20 -6.85
N LEU A 7 -78.78 -18.55 -5.86
CA LEU A 7 -77.37 -18.13 -5.91
C LEU A 7 -76.49 -19.29 -5.45
N ILE A 8 -75.77 -19.87 -6.37
CA ILE A 8 -74.71 -20.87 -6.07
C ILE A 8 -73.43 -20.10 -5.73
N LEU A 9 -73.01 -20.15 -4.44
CA LEU A 9 -71.72 -19.66 -3.99
C LEU A 9 -70.66 -20.71 -4.35
N LEU A 10 -69.82 -20.39 -5.34
CA LEU A 10 -68.63 -21.18 -5.70
C LEU A 10 -67.47 -20.70 -4.82
N SER A 11 -67.13 -21.47 -3.78
CA SER A 11 -65.97 -21.22 -2.91
C SER A 11 -64.69 -21.61 -3.67
N LEU A 12 -63.99 -20.62 -4.19
CA LEU A 12 -62.65 -20.79 -4.82
C LEU A 12 -61.58 -20.83 -3.70
N SER A 13 -61.13 -22.02 -3.33
CA SER A 13 -59.98 -22.20 -2.42
C SER A 13 -58.71 -21.84 -3.14
N LEU A 14 -58.16 -20.66 -2.89
CA LEU A 14 -56.78 -20.29 -3.29
C LEU A 14 -55.78 -21.07 -2.41
N ILE A 15 -55.19 -22.11 -2.99
CA ILE A 15 -53.96 -22.72 -2.41
C ILE A 15 -52.82 -21.76 -2.73
N VAL A 16 -52.44 -20.95 -1.74
CA VAL A 16 -51.20 -20.19 -1.77
C VAL A 16 -50.05 -21.18 -1.55
N CYS A 17 -49.45 -21.62 -2.65
CA CYS A 17 -48.18 -22.34 -2.62
C CYS A 17 -47.09 -21.32 -2.27
N GLY A 18 -46.79 -21.20 -0.98
CA GLY A 18 -45.65 -20.39 -0.51
C GLY A 18 -44.37 -21.01 -0.98
N CYS A 19 -43.82 -20.55 -2.12
CA CYS A 19 -42.42 -20.75 -2.39
C CYS A 19 -41.65 -19.91 -1.36
N GLY A 20 -41.25 -20.55 -0.27
CA GLY A 20 -40.21 -20.03 0.60
C GLY A 20 -38.93 -19.92 -0.21
N GLY A 21 -38.69 -18.74 -0.77
CA GLY A 21 -37.37 -18.34 -1.21
C GLY A 21 -36.46 -18.29 0.02
N THR A 22 -35.77 -19.36 0.29
CA THR A 22 -34.56 -19.33 1.11
C THR A 22 -33.58 -18.46 0.33
N THR A 23 -33.52 -17.16 0.65
CA THR A 23 -32.31 -16.39 0.42
C THR A 23 -31.19 -17.18 1.10
N PRO A 24 -30.12 -17.56 0.39
CA PRO A 24 -28.97 -18.09 1.05
C PRO A 24 -28.45 -16.95 1.95
N SER A 25 -28.66 -17.08 3.25
CA SER A 25 -27.88 -16.36 4.23
C SER A 25 -26.46 -16.88 4.02
N THR A 26 -25.66 -16.16 3.28
CA THR A 26 -24.20 -16.31 3.33
C THR A 26 -23.78 -15.87 4.73
N ASN A 27 -23.96 -16.75 5.69
CA ASN A 27 -23.21 -16.73 6.93
C ASN A 27 -21.78 -17.13 6.49
N THR A 28 -21.05 -16.19 5.92
CA THR A 28 -19.63 -16.40 5.66
C THR A 28 -18.99 -16.42 7.04
N GLU A 29 -18.71 -17.63 7.55
CA GLU A 29 -17.90 -17.77 8.75
C GLU A 29 -16.60 -17.00 8.49
N LYS A 30 -16.15 -16.24 9.50
CA LYS A 30 -14.89 -15.48 9.42
C LYS A 30 -13.77 -16.48 9.09
N PRO A 31 -12.91 -16.20 8.09
CA PRO A 31 -11.81 -17.09 7.73
C PRO A 31 -10.89 -17.28 8.93
N THR A 32 -10.53 -18.52 9.21
CA THR A 32 -9.71 -18.88 10.39
C THR A 32 -8.26 -19.18 10.02
N ARG A 33 -7.98 -19.43 8.73
CA ARG A 33 -6.66 -19.81 8.24
C ARG A 33 -6.26 -18.89 7.08
N VAL A 34 -5.83 -17.68 7.43
CA VAL A 34 -5.49 -16.65 6.46
C VAL A 34 -4.00 -16.71 6.11
N ALA A 35 -3.71 -16.76 4.80
CA ALA A 35 -2.36 -16.60 4.28
C ALA A 35 -2.16 -15.16 3.80
N VAL A 36 -1.10 -14.48 4.24
CA VAL A 36 -0.76 -13.13 3.78
C VAL A 36 0.61 -13.14 3.12
N LEU A 37 0.66 -12.86 1.81
CA LEU A 37 1.85 -13.07 0.98
C LEU A 37 2.75 -11.84 0.86
N PHE A 38 2.42 -10.72 1.50
CA PHE A 38 3.20 -9.48 1.45
C PHE A 38 3.17 -8.74 2.79
N SER A 39 4.35 -8.36 3.28
CA SER A 39 4.51 -7.81 4.64
C SER A 39 3.74 -6.51 4.90
N SER A 40 3.57 -5.64 3.90
CA SER A 40 2.76 -4.42 4.07
C SER A 40 1.27 -4.72 4.13
N LEU A 41 0.78 -5.75 3.41
CA LEU A 41 -0.60 -6.22 3.54
C LEU A 41 -0.83 -6.95 4.86
N ALA A 42 0.20 -7.61 5.40
CA ALA A 42 0.15 -8.22 6.73
C ALA A 42 -0.04 -7.16 7.83
N GLU A 43 0.66 -6.02 7.74
CA GLU A 43 0.48 -4.89 8.65
C GLU A 43 -0.97 -4.37 8.60
N ILE A 44 -1.54 -4.15 7.41
CA ILE A 44 -2.93 -3.68 7.23
C ILE A 44 -3.93 -4.74 7.74
N TRP A 45 -3.68 -6.02 7.48
CA TRP A 45 -4.54 -7.11 7.96
C TRP A 45 -4.61 -7.18 9.49
N LEU A 46 -3.47 -7.01 10.16
CA LEU A 46 -3.40 -6.93 11.62
C LEU A 46 -4.11 -5.68 12.16
N GLU A 47 -3.95 -4.52 11.51
CA GLU A 47 -4.69 -3.29 11.85
C GLU A 47 -6.20 -3.50 11.71
N ALA A 48 -6.64 -4.24 10.69
CA ALA A 48 -8.03 -4.63 10.51
C ALA A 48 -8.52 -5.66 11.57
N GLY A 49 -7.67 -6.14 12.47
CA GLY A 49 -8.00 -7.12 13.50
C GLY A 49 -8.00 -8.57 12.99
N GLY A 50 -7.29 -8.84 11.91
CA GLY A 50 -7.08 -10.18 11.38
C GLY A 50 -5.95 -10.92 12.08
N GLU A 51 -5.90 -12.25 11.88
CA GLU A 51 -4.82 -13.12 12.35
C GLU A 51 -4.10 -13.75 11.15
N ILE A 52 -2.79 -13.99 11.27
CA ILE A 52 -1.96 -14.55 10.20
C ILE A 52 -1.60 -15.98 10.53
N ALA A 53 -2.07 -16.94 9.72
CA ALA A 53 -1.79 -18.35 9.88
C ALA A 53 -0.64 -18.84 8.96
N ILE A 54 -0.40 -18.17 7.84
CA ILE A 54 0.59 -18.51 6.83
C ILE A 54 1.14 -17.20 6.26
N THR A 55 2.45 -17.10 6.03
CA THR A 55 3.01 -15.84 5.51
C THR A 55 4.31 -16.06 4.71
N VAL A 56 5.08 -14.96 4.54
CA VAL A 56 6.39 -14.89 3.90
C VAL A 56 7.46 -14.42 4.90
N GLY A 57 8.72 -14.68 4.63
CA GLY A 57 9.83 -14.40 5.55
C GLY A 57 9.91 -12.94 5.99
N GLU A 58 9.72 -11.98 5.08
CA GLU A 58 9.76 -10.56 5.41
C GLU A 58 8.69 -10.15 6.45
N THR A 59 7.54 -10.83 6.49
CA THR A 59 6.50 -10.57 7.49
C THR A 59 6.99 -10.91 8.90
N VAL A 60 7.70 -12.03 9.06
CA VAL A 60 8.32 -12.45 10.32
C VAL A 60 9.47 -11.52 10.69
N GLU A 61 10.34 -11.16 9.73
CA GLU A 61 11.45 -10.23 9.95
C GLU A 61 10.97 -8.85 10.43
N ARG A 62 9.79 -8.41 9.99
CA ARG A 62 9.15 -7.16 10.43
C ARG A 62 8.39 -7.28 11.76
N GLY A 63 8.28 -8.47 12.33
CA GLY A 63 7.59 -8.74 13.59
C GLY A 63 6.06 -8.75 13.49
N PHE A 64 5.50 -8.99 12.30
CA PHE A 64 4.05 -9.10 12.08
C PHE A 64 3.53 -10.54 12.16
N ALA A 65 4.41 -11.51 12.29
CA ALA A 65 4.06 -12.90 12.54
C ALA A 65 5.12 -13.56 13.42
N ASP A 66 4.75 -14.63 14.10
CA ASP A 66 5.63 -15.39 14.97
C ASP A 66 6.68 -16.15 14.14
N ALA A 67 7.83 -16.46 14.77
CA ALA A 67 8.94 -17.14 14.10
C ALA A 67 8.63 -18.58 13.64
N ASP A 68 7.61 -19.19 14.19
CA ASP A 68 7.12 -20.54 13.84
C ASP A 68 5.94 -20.52 12.86
N THR A 69 5.49 -19.33 12.43
CA THR A 69 4.45 -19.21 11.40
C THR A 69 4.93 -19.86 10.09
N PRO A 70 4.15 -20.76 9.48
CA PRO A 70 4.49 -21.38 8.20
C PRO A 70 4.81 -20.39 7.10
N LEU A 71 5.99 -20.54 6.46
CA LEU A 71 6.46 -19.66 5.40
C LEU A 71 6.32 -20.31 4.03
N VAL A 72 5.71 -19.61 3.09
CA VAL A 72 5.58 -20.03 1.68
C VAL A 72 6.58 -19.32 0.74
N ASP A 73 7.30 -18.36 1.26
CA ASP A 73 8.49 -17.73 0.67
C ASP A 73 9.37 -17.21 1.81
N SER A 74 10.68 -17.42 1.73
CA SER A 74 11.64 -16.92 2.74
C SER A 74 11.99 -15.44 2.55
N GLY A 75 11.50 -14.79 1.47
CA GLY A 75 11.73 -13.39 1.16
C GLY A 75 10.47 -12.53 1.28
N ALA A 76 10.27 -11.64 0.33
CA ALA A 76 9.19 -10.65 0.27
C ALA A 76 8.01 -11.08 -0.63
N GLY A 77 7.75 -12.37 -0.77
CA GLY A 77 6.64 -12.88 -1.57
C GLY A 77 6.85 -12.79 -3.08
N LYS A 78 8.11 -12.76 -3.54
CA LYS A 78 8.46 -12.73 -4.98
C LYS A 78 8.56 -14.12 -5.60
N THR A 79 8.62 -15.16 -4.79
CA THR A 79 8.68 -16.57 -5.20
C THR A 79 7.80 -17.37 -4.26
N ILE A 80 6.60 -17.74 -4.70
CA ILE A 80 5.65 -18.47 -3.85
C ILE A 80 5.79 -19.98 -4.08
N ASN A 81 5.99 -20.73 -3.00
CA ASN A 81 5.89 -22.19 -3.03
C ASN A 81 4.41 -22.60 -3.05
N MET A 82 3.85 -22.73 -4.26
CA MET A 82 2.44 -23.04 -4.46
C MET A 82 2.03 -24.40 -3.90
N GLU A 83 2.91 -25.42 -4.01
CA GLU A 83 2.64 -26.75 -3.48
C GLU A 83 2.47 -26.71 -1.95
N LEU A 84 3.37 -26.01 -1.28
CA LEU A 84 3.29 -25.82 0.17
C LEU A 84 2.06 -24.99 0.56
N LEU A 85 1.79 -23.87 -0.13
CA LEU A 85 0.64 -23.02 0.14
C LEU A 85 -0.67 -23.79 0.04
N LEU A 86 -0.85 -24.58 -1.03
CA LEU A 86 -2.04 -25.43 -1.22
C LEU A 86 -2.13 -26.53 -0.14
N SER A 87 -1.00 -27.16 0.24
CA SER A 87 -0.98 -28.19 1.27
C SER A 87 -1.34 -27.67 2.67
N LEU A 88 -1.08 -26.39 2.91
CA LEU A 88 -1.46 -25.69 4.14
C LEU A 88 -2.96 -25.34 4.19
N ASN A 89 -3.69 -25.49 3.09
CA ASN A 89 -5.15 -25.33 2.99
C ASN A 89 -5.67 -24.03 3.61
N PRO A 90 -5.29 -22.84 3.11
CA PRO A 90 -5.82 -21.58 3.59
C PRO A 90 -7.30 -21.39 3.20
N ASP A 91 -8.07 -20.70 4.05
CA ASP A 91 -9.46 -20.29 3.77
C ASP A 91 -9.48 -19.03 2.92
N LEU A 92 -8.50 -18.15 3.14
CA LEU A 92 -8.32 -16.88 2.44
C LEU A 92 -6.84 -16.64 2.17
N VAL A 93 -6.51 -16.14 0.97
CA VAL A 93 -5.16 -15.68 0.63
C VAL A 93 -5.21 -14.20 0.29
N ILE A 94 -4.45 -13.39 1.03
CA ILE A 94 -4.27 -11.95 0.79
C ILE A 94 -2.94 -11.74 0.08
N CYS A 95 -2.98 -11.13 -1.12
CA CYS A 95 -1.81 -10.98 -1.97
C CYS A 95 -1.79 -9.61 -2.69
N SER A 96 -0.60 -9.21 -3.13
CA SER A 96 -0.39 -7.95 -3.83
C SER A 96 -0.60 -8.11 -5.34
N ALA A 97 -1.35 -7.19 -5.92
CA ALA A 97 -1.49 -7.05 -7.38
C ALA A 97 -0.20 -6.54 -8.06
N ASP A 98 0.71 -5.94 -7.27
CA ASP A 98 1.94 -5.30 -7.77
C ASP A 98 3.11 -6.27 -7.91
N ILE A 99 2.95 -7.51 -7.42
CA ILE A 99 3.98 -8.56 -7.46
C ILE A 99 3.51 -9.65 -8.43
N ALA A 100 4.17 -9.77 -9.58
CA ALA A 100 3.77 -10.69 -10.65
C ALA A 100 3.57 -12.13 -10.17
N ALA A 101 4.50 -12.66 -9.34
CA ALA A 101 4.39 -14.01 -8.79
C ALA A 101 3.13 -14.20 -7.91
N GLN A 102 2.66 -13.15 -7.24
CA GLN A 102 1.46 -13.21 -6.42
C GLN A 102 0.19 -13.10 -7.26
N ALA A 103 0.21 -12.28 -8.32
CA ALA A 103 -0.89 -12.22 -9.29
C ALA A 103 -1.09 -13.56 -10.01
N GLU A 104 0.00 -14.21 -10.44
CA GLU A 104 -0.04 -15.56 -11.01
C GLU A 104 -0.54 -16.61 -10.00
N ALA A 105 -0.06 -16.54 -8.74
CA ALA A 105 -0.53 -17.41 -7.67
C ALA A 105 -2.03 -17.24 -7.40
N ALA A 106 -2.55 -16.01 -7.44
CA ALA A 106 -3.96 -15.73 -7.22
C ALA A 106 -4.88 -16.38 -8.24
N GLU A 107 -4.47 -16.47 -9.50
CA GLU A 107 -5.23 -17.18 -10.55
C GLU A 107 -5.33 -18.67 -10.25
N LEU A 108 -4.20 -19.30 -9.92
CA LEU A 108 -4.15 -20.74 -9.57
C LEU A 108 -4.95 -21.07 -8.31
N LEU A 109 -4.92 -20.18 -7.30
CA LEU A 109 -5.68 -20.34 -6.07
C LEU A 109 -7.20 -20.29 -6.32
N ARG A 110 -7.66 -19.36 -7.15
CA ARG A 110 -9.08 -19.27 -7.54
C ARG A 110 -9.54 -20.51 -8.31
N GLU A 111 -8.69 -21.04 -9.21
CA GLU A 111 -8.97 -22.30 -9.92
C GLU A 111 -9.07 -23.49 -8.93
N ALA A 112 -8.30 -23.47 -7.84
CA ALA A 112 -8.36 -24.44 -6.77
C ALA A 112 -9.56 -24.23 -5.79
N GLY A 113 -10.37 -23.18 -6.01
CA GLY A 113 -11.51 -22.84 -5.16
C GLY A 113 -11.16 -22.15 -3.85
N ILE A 114 -9.96 -21.59 -3.72
CA ILE A 114 -9.49 -20.84 -2.55
C ILE A 114 -9.84 -19.36 -2.72
N GLU A 115 -10.48 -18.76 -1.71
CA GLU A 115 -10.79 -17.33 -1.72
C GLU A 115 -9.52 -16.50 -1.73
N THR A 116 -9.49 -15.47 -2.58
CA THR A 116 -8.28 -14.65 -2.79
C THR A 116 -8.64 -13.18 -2.83
N LEU A 117 -8.08 -12.41 -1.90
CA LEU A 117 -8.14 -10.96 -1.84
C LEU A 117 -6.85 -10.39 -2.44
N MET A 118 -6.96 -9.86 -3.65
CA MET A 118 -5.81 -9.26 -4.36
C MET A 118 -5.91 -7.75 -4.29
N LEU A 119 -4.90 -7.10 -3.68
CA LEU A 119 -4.90 -5.69 -3.36
C LEU A 119 -3.74 -4.95 -4.01
N HIS A 120 -4.02 -3.73 -4.44
CA HIS A 120 -3.03 -2.73 -4.84
C HIS A 120 -2.98 -1.65 -3.75
N VAL A 121 -1.78 -1.35 -3.22
CA VAL A 121 -1.61 -0.31 -2.20
C VAL A 121 -0.38 0.50 -2.55
N GLU A 122 -0.58 1.65 -3.18
CA GLU A 122 0.49 2.61 -3.49
C GLU A 122 0.26 3.95 -2.81
N THR A 123 -0.99 4.39 -2.72
CA THR A 123 -1.39 5.67 -2.14
C THR A 123 -2.08 5.50 -0.78
N PHE A 124 -2.34 6.62 -0.10
CA PHE A 124 -3.13 6.62 1.13
C PHE A 124 -4.59 6.21 0.88
N ASP A 125 -5.18 6.60 -0.25
CA ASP A 125 -6.55 6.19 -0.60
C ASP A 125 -6.62 4.69 -0.88
N ASP A 126 -5.58 4.09 -1.51
CA ASP A 126 -5.49 2.63 -1.67
C ASP A 126 -5.39 1.90 -0.32
N TYR A 127 -4.63 2.46 0.64
CA TYR A 127 -4.56 1.92 1.99
C TYR A 127 -5.94 1.93 2.67
N ILE A 128 -6.71 3.03 2.56
CA ILE A 128 -8.07 3.09 3.12
C ILE A 128 -8.98 2.06 2.44
N ALA A 129 -8.90 1.91 1.13
CA ALA A 129 -9.70 0.92 0.39
C ALA A 129 -9.34 -0.51 0.82
N ALA A 130 -8.05 -0.84 0.89
CA ALA A 130 -7.58 -2.15 1.37
C ALA A 130 -8.01 -2.43 2.82
N LEU A 131 -7.92 -1.42 3.70
CA LEU A 131 -8.36 -1.54 5.08
C LEU A 131 -9.89 -1.74 5.16
N ALA A 132 -10.68 -1.06 4.31
CA ALA A 132 -12.13 -1.25 4.24
C ALA A 132 -12.48 -2.70 3.84
N ASP A 133 -11.89 -3.22 2.76
CA ASP A 133 -12.10 -4.61 2.33
C ASP A 133 -11.74 -5.61 3.45
N MET A 134 -10.63 -5.37 4.16
CA MET A 134 -10.20 -6.22 5.26
C MET A 134 -11.10 -6.11 6.50
N THR A 135 -11.59 -4.91 6.82
CA THR A 135 -12.52 -4.70 7.95
C THR A 135 -13.90 -5.25 7.69
N ASP A 136 -14.34 -5.34 6.43
CA ASP A 136 -15.58 -6.04 6.05
C ASP A 136 -15.49 -7.54 6.38
N ILE A 137 -14.29 -8.14 6.25
CA ILE A 137 -14.04 -9.55 6.59
C ILE A 137 -13.93 -9.74 8.12
N THR A 138 -13.20 -8.85 8.80
CA THR A 138 -12.90 -9.00 10.23
C THR A 138 -14.00 -8.46 11.14
N GLY A 139 -14.81 -7.52 10.65
CA GLY A 139 -15.83 -6.81 11.43
C GLY A 139 -15.27 -5.69 12.33
N ASN A 140 -13.98 -5.33 12.22
CA ASN A 140 -13.34 -4.29 13.04
C ASN A 140 -13.54 -2.89 12.42
N THR A 141 -14.72 -2.34 12.57
CA THR A 141 -15.06 -1.01 12.02
C THR A 141 -14.25 0.13 12.62
N ASP A 142 -13.68 -0.02 13.82
CA ASP A 142 -12.92 1.03 14.50
C ASP A 142 -11.61 1.34 13.75
N ALA A 143 -10.97 0.32 13.15
CA ALA A 143 -9.75 0.52 12.36
C ALA A 143 -10.02 1.44 11.16
N LEU A 144 -11.09 1.20 10.42
CA LEU A 144 -11.49 2.04 9.29
C LEU A 144 -11.86 3.46 9.74
N GLN A 145 -12.59 3.61 10.86
CA GLN A 145 -12.93 4.94 11.40
C GLN A 145 -11.68 5.74 11.76
N ASN A 146 -10.67 5.09 12.35
CA ASN A 146 -9.39 5.72 12.66
C ASN A 146 -8.63 6.16 11.40
N ALA A 147 -8.63 5.35 10.35
CA ALA A 147 -8.03 5.71 9.06
C ALA A 147 -8.74 6.88 8.38
N LEU A 148 -10.07 6.93 8.43
CA LEU A 148 -10.86 8.06 7.90
C LEU A 148 -10.63 9.35 8.71
N ALA A 149 -10.48 9.25 10.04
CA ALA A 149 -10.10 10.40 10.86
C ALA A 149 -8.66 10.87 10.54
N MET A 150 -7.73 9.96 10.26
CA MET A 150 -6.39 10.28 9.78
C MET A 150 -6.44 11.00 8.44
N LYS A 151 -7.32 10.57 7.50
CA LYS A 151 -7.53 11.26 6.22
C LYS A 151 -7.91 12.71 6.44
N SER A 152 -8.87 12.99 7.30
CA SER A 152 -9.28 14.37 7.60
C SER A 152 -8.11 15.22 8.10
N ARG A 153 -7.25 14.68 8.98
CA ARG A 153 -6.09 15.42 9.48
C ARG A 153 -5.02 15.65 8.41
N ILE A 154 -4.84 14.71 7.48
CA ILE A 154 -3.93 14.88 6.33
C ILE A 154 -4.51 15.94 5.38
N ASP A 155 -5.80 15.92 5.08
CA ASP A 155 -6.46 16.91 4.22
C ASP A 155 -6.35 18.33 4.83
N ASP A 156 -6.54 18.47 6.16
CA ASP A 156 -6.34 19.71 6.89
C ASP A 156 -4.88 20.20 6.81
N LEU A 157 -3.92 19.29 6.97
CA LEU A 157 -2.48 19.61 6.84
C LEU A 157 -2.17 20.11 5.42
N LEU A 158 -2.61 19.37 4.40
CA LEU A 158 -2.35 19.73 2.99
C LEU A 158 -3.00 21.05 2.58
N SER A 159 -4.13 21.42 3.21
CA SER A 159 -4.83 22.69 2.97
C SER A 159 -4.29 23.87 3.78
N SER A 160 -3.32 23.63 4.67
CA SER A 160 -2.78 24.66 5.57
C SER A 160 -1.91 25.69 4.85
N GLU A 161 -1.84 26.92 5.38
CA GLU A 161 -0.93 27.96 4.90
C GLU A 161 0.54 27.52 4.92
N ARG A 162 0.91 26.73 5.92
CA ARG A 162 2.24 26.14 6.07
C ARG A 162 2.64 25.28 4.87
N VAL A 163 1.71 24.46 4.35
CA VAL A 163 1.95 23.62 3.17
C VAL A 163 1.82 24.45 1.89
N SER A 164 0.87 25.38 1.81
CA SER A 164 0.73 26.26 0.66
C SER A 164 2.00 27.07 0.37
N ALA A 165 2.77 27.42 1.40
CA ALA A 165 4.06 28.12 1.27
C ALA A 165 5.16 27.26 0.60
N LEU A 166 4.99 25.93 0.56
CA LEU A 166 5.92 24.97 -0.05
C LEU A 166 5.60 24.70 -1.53
N ALA A 167 4.49 25.27 -2.04
CA ALA A 167 4.07 25.06 -3.43
C ALA A 167 5.16 25.48 -4.42
N SER A 168 5.37 24.64 -5.43
CA SER A 168 6.39 24.82 -6.48
C SER A 168 7.85 24.63 -6.01
N THR A 169 8.13 24.19 -4.78
CA THR A 169 9.47 23.77 -4.38
C THR A 169 9.95 22.65 -5.30
N ARG A 170 11.07 22.88 -5.97
CA ARG A 170 11.65 21.90 -6.91
C ARG A 170 12.46 20.88 -6.14
N ILE A 171 12.10 19.63 -6.30
CA ILE A 171 12.77 18.54 -5.58
C ILE A 171 13.35 17.51 -6.55
N LEU A 172 14.33 16.76 -6.05
CA LEU A 172 14.79 15.54 -6.67
C LEU A 172 14.61 14.40 -5.67
N PHE A 173 13.73 13.43 -5.98
CA PHE A 173 13.52 12.26 -5.16
C PHE A 173 14.32 11.07 -5.69
N ILE A 174 15.11 10.42 -4.83
CA ILE A 174 16.03 9.35 -5.18
C ILE A 174 15.80 8.14 -4.28
N ARG A 175 15.64 6.97 -4.86
CA ARG A 175 15.69 5.69 -4.16
C ARG A 175 17.10 5.14 -4.25
N ALA A 176 17.83 5.17 -3.14
CA ALA A 176 19.23 4.76 -3.06
C ALA A 176 19.34 3.29 -2.68
N GLY A 177 20.03 2.51 -3.51
CA GLY A 177 20.52 1.18 -3.19
C GLY A 177 21.98 1.21 -2.70
N SER A 178 22.55 0.03 -2.51
CA SER A 178 23.93 -0.14 -2.04
C SER A 178 25.01 0.24 -3.05
N THR A 179 24.63 0.51 -4.31
CA THR A 179 25.55 0.89 -5.40
C THR A 179 24.95 2.00 -6.27
N ALA A 180 25.75 2.70 -7.05
CA ALA A 180 25.29 3.68 -8.02
C ALA A 180 24.28 3.06 -9.01
N ALA A 181 24.52 1.87 -9.53
CA ALA A 181 23.63 1.20 -10.47
C ALA A 181 22.25 0.84 -9.88
N SER A 182 22.17 0.62 -8.57
CA SER A 182 20.90 0.37 -7.84
C SER A 182 20.24 1.64 -7.31
N THR A 183 20.83 2.82 -7.55
CA THR A 183 20.33 4.12 -7.10
C THR A 183 19.62 4.81 -8.25
N LYS A 184 18.33 5.17 -8.05
CA LYS A 184 17.48 5.68 -9.14
C LYS A 184 16.64 6.87 -8.67
N ALA A 185 16.53 7.89 -9.52
CA ALA A 185 15.51 8.91 -9.33
C ALA A 185 14.11 8.28 -9.53
N LYS A 186 13.14 8.75 -8.77
CA LYS A 186 11.77 8.25 -8.77
C LYS A 186 10.78 9.39 -8.89
N GLY A 187 9.90 9.30 -9.87
CA GLY A 187 8.76 10.19 -10.03
C GLY A 187 7.63 9.90 -9.04
N SER A 188 6.64 10.76 -9.03
CA SER A 188 5.44 10.61 -8.20
C SER A 188 4.60 9.38 -8.58
N ALA A 189 4.67 8.93 -9.83
CA ALA A 189 4.03 7.69 -10.27
C ALA A 189 4.81 6.41 -9.88
N ASP A 190 6.06 6.55 -9.39
CA ASP A 190 6.97 5.42 -9.17
C ASP A 190 7.24 5.14 -7.69
N HIS A 191 6.83 6.05 -6.78
CA HIS A 191 7.12 5.92 -5.36
C HIS A 191 6.17 6.74 -4.50
N PHE A 192 5.53 6.11 -3.51
CA PHE A 192 4.53 6.75 -2.65
C PHE A 192 5.02 8.04 -1.96
N ALA A 193 6.27 8.08 -1.47
CA ALA A 193 6.80 9.29 -0.84
C ALA A 193 7.04 10.43 -1.84
N ALA A 194 7.35 10.13 -3.09
CA ALA A 194 7.42 11.11 -4.16
C ALA A 194 6.01 11.65 -4.51
N ASP A 195 4.99 10.79 -4.49
CA ASP A 195 3.59 11.21 -4.63
C ASP A 195 3.14 12.10 -3.47
N MET A 196 3.48 11.76 -2.22
CA MET A 196 3.21 12.61 -1.06
C MET A 196 3.83 14.00 -1.21
N LEU A 197 5.08 14.10 -1.69
CA LEU A 197 5.73 15.39 -1.99
C LEU A 197 5.01 16.17 -3.09
N ARG A 198 4.51 15.50 -4.12
CA ARG A 198 3.64 16.11 -5.14
C ARG A 198 2.33 16.63 -4.53
N GLN A 199 1.69 15.88 -3.63
CA GLN A 199 0.48 16.31 -2.93
C GLN A 199 0.73 17.52 -2.01
N ILE A 200 1.93 17.64 -1.41
CA ILE A 200 2.39 18.82 -0.68
C ILE A 200 2.55 20.05 -1.60
N GLY A 201 2.61 19.82 -2.92
CA GLY A 201 2.74 20.88 -3.93
C GLY A 201 4.16 21.02 -4.50
N CYS A 202 5.08 20.11 -4.18
CA CYS A 202 6.42 20.09 -4.76
C CYS A 202 6.42 19.67 -6.23
N VAL A 203 7.41 20.14 -6.97
CA VAL A 203 7.67 19.75 -8.36
C VAL A 203 8.88 18.81 -8.38
N ASN A 204 8.64 17.54 -8.63
CA ASN A 204 9.71 16.55 -8.70
C ASN A 204 10.33 16.51 -10.09
N LEU A 205 11.64 16.73 -10.19
CA LEU A 205 12.36 16.72 -11.46
C LEU A 205 12.27 15.37 -12.18
N ALA A 206 12.06 14.29 -11.44
CA ALA A 206 11.90 12.95 -12.00
C ALA A 206 10.55 12.70 -12.67
N ASP A 207 9.53 13.56 -12.48
CA ASP A 207 8.20 13.37 -13.09
C ASP A 207 8.20 13.60 -14.61
N ASN A 208 9.09 14.42 -15.13
CA ASN A 208 9.11 14.83 -16.53
C ASN A 208 10.08 14.03 -17.41
N ALA A 209 10.80 13.07 -16.85
CA ALA A 209 11.74 12.25 -17.61
C ALA A 209 11.91 10.87 -16.95
N PRO A 210 11.92 9.75 -17.71
CA PRO A 210 12.26 8.44 -17.18
C PRO A 210 13.74 8.43 -16.80
N LEU A 211 14.03 8.64 -15.52
CA LEU A 211 15.36 8.93 -15.06
C LEU A 211 15.89 7.78 -14.21
N SER A 212 16.64 6.85 -14.82
CA SER A 212 17.72 6.25 -14.04
C SER A 212 18.76 7.35 -13.78
N LEU A 213 19.42 7.38 -12.62
CA LEU A 213 20.57 8.28 -12.41
C LEU A 213 21.65 8.08 -13.48
N ASP A 214 21.68 6.91 -14.14
CA ASP A 214 22.51 6.59 -15.29
C ASP A 214 22.06 7.31 -16.58
N ASN A 215 20.78 7.75 -16.67
CA ASN A 215 20.18 8.34 -17.88
C ASN A 215 19.79 9.83 -17.74
N ILE A 216 19.68 10.36 -16.50
CA ILE A 216 19.76 11.80 -16.31
C ILE A 216 21.24 12.15 -16.39
N GLY A 217 21.68 12.66 -17.52
CA GLY A 217 22.97 13.31 -17.52
C GLY A 217 23.01 14.25 -16.31
N MET A 218 24.05 14.17 -15.48
CA MET A 218 24.24 15.12 -14.38
C MET A 218 24.07 16.57 -14.84
N GLU A 219 24.26 16.84 -16.12
CA GLU A 219 23.97 18.12 -16.76
C GLU A 219 22.52 18.58 -16.58
N ALA A 220 21.53 17.66 -16.70
CA ALA A 220 20.12 18.00 -16.52
C ALA A 220 19.81 18.29 -15.04
N ILE A 221 20.39 17.51 -14.10
CA ILE A 221 20.25 17.78 -12.66
C ILE A 221 20.89 19.11 -12.29
N LEU A 222 22.10 19.38 -12.78
CA LEU A 222 22.80 20.65 -12.56
C LEU A 222 22.05 21.83 -13.16
N ALA A 223 21.53 21.69 -14.38
CA ALA A 223 20.75 22.74 -15.03
C ALA A 223 19.42 23.02 -14.32
N SER A 224 18.82 22.00 -13.71
CA SER A 224 17.58 22.13 -12.96
C SER A 224 17.81 22.67 -11.54
N ASP A 225 18.96 22.40 -10.94
CA ASP A 225 19.40 22.79 -9.59
C ASP A 225 18.26 22.73 -8.57
N PRO A 226 17.85 21.50 -8.10
CA PRO A 226 16.72 21.34 -7.22
C PRO A 226 16.89 22.11 -5.91
N ASP A 227 15.79 22.59 -5.35
CA ASP A 227 15.77 23.31 -4.07
C ASP A 227 16.00 22.38 -2.89
N HIS A 228 15.58 21.10 -3.02
CA HIS A 228 15.77 20.06 -2.00
C HIS A 228 15.97 18.67 -2.65
N ILE A 229 16.79 17.83 -2.01
CA ILE A 229 17.03 16.44 -2.45
C ILE A 229 16.60 15.47 -1.36
N PHE A 230 15.77 14.50 -1.74
CA PHE A 230 15.31 13.44 -0.83
C PHE A 230 15.88 12.09 -1.25
N PHE A 231 16.38 11.33 -0.28
CA PHE A 231 16.80 9.96 -0.46
C PHE A 231 15.93 9.03 0.38
N SER A 232 15.29 8.03 -0.25
CA SER A 232 14.80 6.83 0.43
C SER A 232 15.84 5.72 0.26
N MET A 233 16.01 4.86 1.26
CA MET A 233 16.99 3.76 1.21
C MET A 233 16.31 2.44 0.89
N MET A 234 16.99 1.58 0.11
CA MET A 234 16.56 0.25 -0.26
C MET A 234 17.62 -0.80 0.11
N GLY A 235 17.17 -1.96 0.59
CA GLY A 235 18.05 -3.07 0.95
C GLY A 235 18.85 -2.81 2.22
N ASP A 236 20.15 -3.14 2.20
CA ASP A 236 21.04 -2.89 3.34
C ASP A 236 21.23 -1.40 3.60
N GLU A 237 20.81 -0.95 4.78
CA GLU A 237 20.80 0.47 5.14
C GLU A 237 22.21 1.06 5.24
N ALA A 238 23.14 0.33 5.81
CA ALA A 238 24.50 0.83 5.99
C ALA A 238 25.19 1.00 4.63
N ALA A 239 25.01 0.05 3.73
CA ALA A 239 25.57 0.11 2.38
C ALA A 239 24.89 1.22 1.55
N ALA A 240 23.57 1.39 1.63
CA ALA A 240 22.85 2.47 0.95
C ALA A 240 23.29 3.84 1.46
N ARG A 241 23.43 4.02 2.78
CA ARG A 241 23.92 5.25 3.41
C ARG A 241 25.34 5.59 2.98
N SER A 242 26.25 4.61 2.96
CA SER A 242 27.64 4.78 2.48
C SER A 242 27.68 5.19 1.01
N ASN A 243 26.80 4.63 0.18
CA ASN A 243 26.66 5.01 -1.21
C ASN A 243 26.16 6.45 -1.37
N ILE A 244 25.14 6.89 -0.60
CA ILE A 244 24.67 8.28 -0.58
C ILE A 244 25.80 9.24 -0.18
N GLU A 245 26.55 8.92 0.87
CA GLU A 245 27.68 9.75 1.31
C GLU A 245 28.77 9.88 0.22
N THR A 246 29.06 8.78 -0.48
CA THR A 246 30.02 8.81 -1.59
C THR A 246 29.54 9.67 -2.74
N LEU A 247 28.27 9.55 -3.09
CA LEU A 247 27.62 10.35 -4.12
C LEU A 247 27.68 11.85 -3.78
N LEU A 248 27.29 12.21 -2.56
CA LEU A 248 27.27 13.62 -2.12
C LEU A 248 28.68 14.26 -2.00
N LYS A 249 29.74 13.47 -1.82
CA LYS A 249 31.13 13.97 -1.78
C LYS A 249 31.72 14.25 -3.16
N SER A 250 31.10 13.81 -4.24
CA SER A 250 31.62 14.04 -5.59
C SER A 250 31.49 15.52 -5.99
N GLU A 251 32.44 16.02 -6.78
CA GLU A 251 32.49 17.42 -7.22
C GLU A 251 31.17 17.83 -7.92
N THR A 252 30.60 16.94 -8.69
CA THR A 252 29.38 17.17 -9.43
C THR A 252 28.18 17.43 -8.52
N TRP A 253 28.04 16.64 -7.45
CA TRP A 253 26.96 16.82 -6.47
C TRP A 253 27.20 18.01 -5.56
N GLN A 254 28.47 18.33 -5.25
CA GLN A 254 28.84 19.53 -4.50
C GLN A 254 28.55 20.84 -5.28
N ALA A 255 28.34 20.78 -6.59
CA ALA A 255 27.94 21.93 -7.39
C ALA A 255 26.46 22.30 -7.20
N LEU A 256 25.61 21.37 -6.74
CA LEU A 256 24.18 21.60 -6.49
C LEU A 256 23.96 22.51 -5.28
N THR A 257 23.06 23.49 -5.41
CA THR A 257 22.71 24.43 -4.34
C THR A 257 22.14 23.69 -3.12
N ALA A 258 21.26 22.72 -3.31
CA ALA A 258 20.71 21.92 -2.22
C ALA A 258 21.79 21.20 -1.39
N VAL A 259 22.86 20.69 -2.03
CA VAL A 259 23.95 20.01 -1.32
C VAL A 259 24.80 21.02 -0.53
N ARG A 260 25.16 22.15 -1.13
CA ARG A 260 25.95 23.20 -0.46
C ARG A 260 25.23 23.82 0.73
N GLU A 261 23.92 23.93 0.65
CA GLU A 261 23.10 24.55 1.71
C GLU A 261 22.53 23.54 2.72
N GLY A 262 22.89 22.25 2.57
CA GLY A 262 22.46 21.20 3.49
C GLY A 262 20.98 20.81 3.36
N ARG A 263 20.32 21.17 2.24
CA ARG A 263 18.93 20.79 1.94
C ARG A 263 18.88 19.41 1.26
N VAL A 264 19.50 18.45 1.90
CA VAL A 264 19.51 17.02 1.54
C VAL A 264 18.97 16.23 2.69
N THR A 265 17.91 15.48 2.47
CA THR A 265 17.27 14.65 3.48
C THR A 265 17.38 13.16 3.13
N VAL A 266 17.96 12.38 4.02
CA VAL A 266 17.83 10.92 3.99
C VAL A 266 16.64 10.56 4.86
N LEU A 267 15.59 10.05 4.21
CA LEU A 267 14.32 9.73 4.86
C LEU A 267 14.46 8.53 5.80
N ASP A 268 13.71 8.55 6.89
CA ASP A 268 13.65 7.46 7.86
C ASP A 268 13.13 6.19 7.21
N LYS A 269 13.93 5.12 7.27
CA LYS A 269 13.59 3.82 6.68
C LYS A 269 12.29 3.25 7.26
N SER A 270 12.02 3.48 8.54
CA SER A 270 10.81 2.97 9.21
C SER A 270 9.51 3.53 8.64
N LEU A 271 9.54 4.73 8.01
CA LEU A 271 8.39 5.40 7.41
C LEU A 271 8.38 5.34 5.88
N PHE A 272 9.56 5.23 5.24
CA PHE A 272 9.67 5.46 3.79
C PHE A 272 10.30 4.31 3.01
N HIS A 273 10.60 3.18 3.66
CA HIS A 273 11.03 1.96 2.97
C HIS A 273 9.85 1.07 2.57
N PHE A 274 8.91 0.89 3.52
CA PHE A 274 7.62 0.24 3.30
C PHE A 274 6.50 1.28 3.29
N LYS A 275 5.30 0.89 2.89
CA LYS A 275 4.12 1.76 3.00
C LYS A 275 3.89 2.11 4.49
N PRO A 276 3.54 3.35 4.82
CA PRO A 276 3.41 3.78 6.22
C PRO A 276 2.26 3.11 7.01
N CYS A 277 1.26 2.52 6.32
CA CYS A 277 0.06 1.93 6.93
C CYS A 277 -0.60 2.90 7.92
N GLY A 278 -0.85 2.54 9.17
CA GLY A 278 -1.42 3.43 10.18
C GLY A 278 -0.61 4.70 10.51
N ARG A 279 0.53 4.94 9.84
CA ARG A 279 1.44 6.07 10.09
C ARG A 279 1.53 7.06 8.92
N TRP A 280 0.57 7.07 7.99
CA TRP A 280 0.58 8.00 6.86
C TRP A 280 0.64 9.48 7.29
N GLU A 281 -0.14 9.88 8.30
CA GLU A 281 -0.09 11.24 8.85
C GLU A 281 1.31 11.63 9.33
N GLN A 282 1.97 10.72 10.06
CA GLN A 282 3.35 10.92 10.54
C GLN A 282 4.33 11.08 9.37
N ALA A 283 4.14 10.32 8.28
CA ALA A 283 4.96 10.44 7.10
C ALA A 283 4.78 11.79 6.39
N TYR A 284 3.53 12.28 6.23
CA TYR A 284 3.27 13.63 5.69
C TYR A 284 3.91 14.73 6.55
N LEU A 285 3.71 14.68 7.87
CA LEU A 285 4.30 15.64 8.79
C LEU A 285 5.84 15.65 8.69
N ALA A 286 6.47 14.48 8.60
CA ALA A 286 7.91 14.36 8.47
C ALA A 286 8.44 15.01 7.17
N LEU A 287 7.74 14.83 6.03
CA LEU A 287 8.12 15.48 4.76
C LEU A 287 7.97 16.99 4.82
N VAL A 288 6.85 17.49 5.37
CA VAL A 288 6.63 18.94 5.54
C VAL A 288 7.69 19.54 6.45
N ASP A 289 8.03 18.90 7.57
CA ASP A 289 9.07 19.37 8.49
C ASP A 289 10.47 19.41 7.85
N CYS A 290 10.75 18.48 6.92
CA CYS A 290 12.02 18.49 6.17
C CYS A 290 12.09 19.65 5.18
N LEU A 291 10.98 20.00 4.53
CA LEU A 291 10.92 21.10 3.55
C LEU A 291 10.98 22.49 4.20
N LEU A 292 10.64 22.61 5.47
CA LEU A 292 10.63 23.89 6.22
C LEU A 292 11.97 24.22 6.90
N LYS A 293 12.92 23.30 6.89
CA LYS A 293 14.28 23.50 7.44
C LYS A 293 15.18 24.23 6.45
#